data_15606863d790315449460c2ccfd1ae35
#
_entry.id   15606863d790315449460c2ccfd1ae35
#
_cell.length_a   1.000
_cell.length_b   1.000
_cell.length_c   1.000
_cell.angle_alpha   90.00
_cell.angle_beta   90.00
_cell.angle_gamma   90.00
#
_symmetry.space_group_name_H-M   'P 1'
#
loop_
_entity.id
_entity.type
_entity.pdbx_description
1 polymer ?
#
loop_
_entity_poly.entity_id
_entity_poly.type
_entity_poly.pdbx_seq_one_letter_code
_entity_poly.pdbx_strand_id
1 'polypeptide(L)'
;MRRDMGEHYQNLASTYDDNWAYSLDFVRWMSGQIASTLRLSANDRLADIGCGTGLFAGGIAEALRPHHPVLCVDPSAAMLDQLPSSPVLSPLRASAEEIADQTVPLPYEQLDAMWLKESVHHVTDPATALTGLARLLAPGGGLLVAMLPTTIDYPLFAEALKRYEELQPDPAVIARHLADAGLRAELTFVEHELRLDRERYLSMVRSRYMSVLSTFSDEELHAGIEEIRARYPGPEFVFPDRFAFVLGVRDDSTGATESGGGAR
;
A
#
# COMPACT_ATOMS: atom_id res chain seq x y z
N MET A 1 -6.76 -22.69 -9.49
CA MET A 1 -6.31 -23.04 -8.14
C MET A 1 -5.53 -21.84 -7.64
N ARG A 2 -6.12 -20.98 -6.79
CA ARG A 2 -5.39 -19.85 -6.17
C ARG A 2 -4.33 -20.46 -5.27
N ARG A 3 -3.03 -20.25 -5.58
CA ARG A 3 -1.98 -20.49 -4.59
C ARG A 3 -2.30 -19.62 -3.38
N ASP A 4 -2.15 -20.17 -2.20
CA ASP A 4 -2.37 -19.45 -0.96
C ASP A 4 -1.42 -18.25 -0.91
N MET A 5 -1.98 -17.03 -1.00
CA MET A 5 -1.20 -15.79 -0.97
C MET A 5 -0.44 -15.66 0.35
N GLY A 6 -0.95 -16.25 1.44
CA GLY A 6 -0.26 -16.31 2.72
C GLY A 6 1.08 -17.06 2.64
N GLU A 7 1.13 -18.22 1.94
CA GLU A 7 2.38 -18.95 1.71
C GLU A 7 3.37 -18.15 0.83
N HIS A 8 2.86 -17.39 -0.15
CA HIS A 8 3.71 -16.55 -1.01
C HIS A 8 4.50 -15.53 -0.18
N TYR A 9 3.82 -14.77 0.69
CA TYR A 9 4.46 -13.75 1.52
C TYR A 9 5.29 -14.31 2.66
N GLN A 10 4.94 -15.48 3.21
CA GLN A 10 5.80 -16.18 4.18
C GLN A 10 7.17 -16.54 3.58
N ASN A 11 7.20 -16.96 2.30
CA ASN A 11 8.43 -17.33 1.62
C ASN A 11 9.24 -16.11 1.14
N LEU A 12 8.61 -14.97 0.90
CA LEU A 12 9.26 -13.73 0.44
C LEU A 12 9.74 -12.83 1.58
N ALA A 13 9.26 -13.01 2.81
CA ALA A 13 9.51 -12.07 3.91
C ALA A 13 11.00 -11.73 4.11
N SER A 14 11.89 -12.73 4.02
CA SER A 14 13.34 -12.54 4.21
C SER A 14 14.05 -11.80 3.07
N THR A 15 13.43 -11.71 1.88
CA THR A 15 14.00 -11.05 0.68
C THR A 15 13.09 -9.94 0.16
N TYR A 16 12.00 -9.65 0.87
CA TYR A 16 10.98 -8.71 0.44
C TYR A 16 11.56 -7.31 0.26
N ASP A 17 12.30 -6.82 1.24
CA ASP A 17 12.92 -5.50 1.19
C ASP A 17 13.98 -5.39 0.08
N ASP A 18 14.74 -6.45 -0.20
CA ASP A 18 15.72 -6.47 -1.28
C ASP A 18 15.06 -6.28 -2.67
N ASN A 19 13.82 -6.74 -2.81
CA ASN A 19 13.06 -6.63 -4.05
C ASN A 19 12.29 -5.31 -4.17
N TRP A 20 11.73 -4.79 -3.07
CA TRP A 20 10.82 -3.62 -3.10
C TRP A 20 11.46 -2.32 -2.61
N ALA A 21 12.58 -2.39 -1.88
CA ALA A 21 13.30 -1.20 -1.45
C ALA A 21 13.99 -0.47 -2.61
N TYR A 22 13.98 -1.00 -3.85
CA TYR A 22 14.72 -0.54 -5.03
C TYR A 22 16.01 0.23 -4.69
N SER A 23 15.88 1.28 -3.86
CA SER A 23 16.97 2.06 -3.24
C SER A 23 16.46 2.77 -1.98
N LEU A 24 17.38 3.21 -1.10
CA LEU A 24 17.03 4.05 0.04
C LEU A 24 16.36 5.37 -0.39
N ASP A 25 16.72 5.89 -1.56
CA ASP A 25 16.13 7.12 -2.09
C ASP A 25 14.66 6.90 -2.49
N PHE A 26 14.33 5.74 -3.06
CA PHE A 26 12.94 5.38 -3.35
C PHE A 26 12.11 5.28 -2.05
N VAL A 27 12.65 4.61 -1.03
CA VAL A 27 11.94 4.47 0.27
C VAL A 27 11.69 5.85 0.90
N ARG A 28 12.69 6.72 0.91
CA ARG A 28 12.55 8.11 1.41
C ARG A 28 11.54 8.91 0.60
N TRP A 29 11.62 8.81 -0.72
CA TRP A 29 10.70 9.48 -1.62
C TRP A 29 9.25 9.05 -1.38
N MET A 30 8.97 7.74 -1.38
CA MET A 30 7.62 7.21 -1.17
C MET A 30 7.07 7.55 0.22
N SER A 31 7.89 7.37 1.27
CA SER A 31 7.53 7.77 2.64
C SER A 31 7.20 9.27 2.72
N GLY A 32 7.98 10.12 2.03
CA GLY A 32 7.71 11.55 1.92
C GLY A 32 6.42 11.86 1.16
N GLN A 33 6.12 11.13 0.07
CA GLN A 33 4.85 11.30 -0.67
C GLN A 33 3.64 10.94 0.19
N ILE A 34 3.69 9.81 0.91
CA ILE A 34 2.63 9.40 1.84
C ILE A 34 2.44 10.47 2.93
N ALA A 35 3.53 10.86 3.59
CA ALA A 35 3.49 11.83 4.68
C ALA A 35 2.94 13.21 4.22
N SER A 36 3.37 13.69 3.06
CA SER A 36 2.90 14.98 2.53
C SER A 36 1.45 14.95 2.06
N THR A 37 1.01 13.85 1.42
CA THR A 37 -0.36 13.68 0.94
C THR A 37 -1.35 13.64 2.11
N LEU A 38 -1.02 12.90 3.17
CA LEU A 38 -1.80 12.81 4.40
C LEU A 38 -1.56 14.00 5.36
N ARG A 39 -0.60 14.88 5.07
CA ARG A 39 -0.21 16.03 5.92
C ARG A 39 0.14 15.61 7.35
N LEU A 40 0.87 14.50 7.48
CA LEU A 40 1.17 13.89 8.77
C LEU A 40 1.91 14.84 9.71
N SER A 41 1.56 14.79 10.99
CA SER A 41 2.23 15.48 12.09
C SER A 41 2.69 14.50 13.17
N ALA A 42 3.63 14.96 14.02
CA ALA A 42 4.17 14.12 15.09
C ALA A 42 3.12 13.74 16.17
N ASN A 43 2.02 14.48 16.24
CA ASN A 43 0.95 14.22 17.22
C ASN A 43 -0.10 13.23 16.71
N ASP A 44 -0.06 12.85 15.45
CA ASP A 44 -1.09 12.02 14.83
C ASP A 44 -1.01 10.57 15.29
N ARG A 45 -2.15 9.93 15.43
CA ARG A 45 -2.32 8.50 15.62
C ARG A 45 -2.40 7.86 14.24
N LEU A 46 -1.40 7.07 13.91
CA LEU A 46 -1.12 6.60 12.56
C LEU A 46 -1.25 5.08 12.46
N ALA A 47 -1.73 4.58 11.31
CA ALA A 47 -1.71 3.15 10.99
C ALA A 47 -1.30 2.90 9.53
N ASP A 48 -0.40 1.94 9.36
CA ASP A 48 -0.04 1.31 8.08
C ASP A 48 -0.78 -0.03 7.98
N ILE A 49 -1.76 -0.13 7.07
CA ILE A 49 -2.64 -1.28 6.90
C ILE A 49 -2.13 -2.15 5.74
N GLY A 50 -1.67 -3.36 6.07
CA GLY A 50 -0.89 -4.21 5.16
C GLY A 50 0.55 -3.71 5.08
N CYS A 51 1.16 -3.45 6.24
CA CYS A 51 2.48 -2.82 6.35
C CYS A 51 3.64 -3.70 5.86
N GLY A 52 3.43 -5.01 5.70
CA GLY A 52 4.49 -5.96 5.39
C GLY A 52 5.60 -5.92 6.44
N THR A 53 6.84 -5.72 6.00
CA THR A 53 8.02 -5.59 6.86
C THR A 53 8.13 -4.23 7.56
N GLY A 54 7.19 -3.32 7.35
CA GLY A 54 7.19 -1.97 7.92
C GLY A 54 8.16 -0.99 7.25
N LEU A 55 8.63 -1.29 6.04
CA LEU A 55 9.62 -0.49 5.33
C LEU A 55 9.24 1.00 5.23
N PHE A 56 8.00 1.29 4.83
CA PHE A 56 7.52 2.66 4.67
C PHE A 56 7.09 3.29 5.99
N ALA A 57 6.48 2.51 6.90
CA ALA A 57 6.19 2.95 8.27
C ALA A 57 7.48 3.38 8.99
N GLY A 58 8.56 2.61 8.84
CA GLY A 58 9.88 2.94 9.37
C GLY A 58 10.44 4.26 8.81
N GLY A 59 10.36 4.45 7.48
CA GLY A 59 10.80 5.69 6.83
C GLY A 59 10.00 6.92 7.28
N ILE A 60 8.68 6.77 7.43
CA ILE A 60 7.80 7.83 7.96
C ILE A 60 8.16 8.12 9.43
N ALA A 61 8.32 7.09 10.26
CA ALA A 61 8.64 7.26 11.68
C ALA A 61 10.01 7.93 11.90
N GLU A 62 11.01 7.60 11.08
CA GLU A 62 12.33 8.24 11.12
C GLU A 62 12.24 9.75 10.82
N ALA A 63 11.50 10.13 9.79
CA ALA A 63 11.36 11.51 9.35
C ALA A 63 10.45 12.33 10.29
N LEU A 64 9.32 11.77 10.70
CA LEU A 64 8.29 12.47 11.48
C LEU A 64 8.56 12.51 12.97
N ARG A 65 9.23 11.49 13.52
CA ARG A 65 9.45 11.28 14.96
C ARG A 65 8.14 11.35 15.75
N PRO A 66 7.18 10.46 15.47
CA PRO A 66 5.85 10.53 16.03
C PRO A 66 5.85 10.34 17.54
N HIS A 67 4.94 11.05 18.24
CA HIS A 67 4.77 10.92 19.68
C HIS A 67 3.95 9.67 20.07
N HIS A 68 3.15 9.15 19.13
CA HIS A 68 2.43 7.89 19.25
C HIS A 68 3.06 6.85 18.32
N PRO A 69 3.23 5.59 18.74
CA PRO A 69 3.73 4.56 17.83
C PRO A 69 2.83 4.42 16.59
N VAL A 70 3.44 4.29 15.41
CA VAL A 70 2.74 3.92 14.17
C VAL A 70 2.28 2.47 14.31
N LEU A 71 0.98 2.23 14.15
CA LEU A 71 0.44 0.87 14.12
C LEU A 71 0.80 0.22 12.79
N CYS A 72 1.56 -0.87 12.86
CA CYS A 72 1.99 -1.67 11.71
C CYS A 72 1.10 -2.91 11.63
N VAL A 73 0.05 -2.86 10.82
CA VAL A 73 -0.97 -3.90 10.71
C VAL A 73 -0.68 -4.80 9.52
N ASP A 74 -0.52 -6.10 9.75
CA ASP A 74 -0.36 -7.10 8.70
C ASP A 74 -0.87 -8.47 9.16
N PRO A 75 -1.56 -9.27 8.30
CA PRO A 75 -2.02 -10.61 8.68
C PRO A 75 -0.87 -11.63 8.77
N SER A 76 0.28 -11.37 8.14
CA SER A 76 1.44 -12.25 8.11
C SER A 76 2.35 -12.03 9.32
N ALA A 77 2.40 -13.01 10.23
CA ALA A 77 3.35 -12.98 11.33
C ALA A 77 4.80 -12.89 10.83
N ALA A 78 5.14 -13.60 9.74
CA ALA A 78 6.49 -13.61 9.17
C ALA A 78 6.92 -12.24 8.63
N MET A 79 5.98 -11.42 8.15
CA MET A 79 6.24 -10.03 7.77
C MET A 79 6.47 -9.16 9.01
N LEU A 80 5.61 -9.26 10.02
CA LEU A 80 5.74 -8.49 11.25
C LEU A 80 7.01 -8.84 12.03
N ASP A 81 7.50 -10.09 11.94
CA ASP A 81 8.77 -10.52 12.54
C ASP A 81 10.00 -9.82 11.92
N GLN A 82 9.87 -9.24 10.73
CA GLN A 82 10.91 -8.43 10.07
C GLN A 82 10.84 -6.94 10.43
N LEU A 83 9.80 -6.50 11.13
CA LEU A 83 9.72 -5.10 11.56
C LEU A 83 10.98 -4.70 12.35
N PRO A 84 11.57 -3.53 12.05
CA PRO A 84 12.66 -3.02 12.87
C PRO A 84 12.24 -2.90 14.35
N SER A 85 13.09 -3.37 15.26
CA SER A 85 12.86 -3.17 16.69
C SER A 85 12.95 -1.67 17.01
N SER A 86 11.80 -1.05 17.19
CA SER A 86 11.70 0.40 17.41
C SER A 86 10.51 0.72 18.32
N PRO A 87 10.67 1.59 19.33
CA PRO A 87 9.57 1.98 20.21
C PRO A 87 8.49 2.81 19.50
N VAL A 88 8.78 3.30 18.31
CA VAL A 88 7.83 4.11 17.50
C VAL A 88 7.09 3.29 16.44
N LEU A 89 7.30 1.98 16.37
CA LEU A 89 6.55 1.05 15.54
C LEU A 89 5.85 0.03 16.44
N SER A 90 4.56 -0.18 16.24
CA SER A 90 3.74 -1.10 17.04
C SER A 90 3.11 -2.17 16.14
N PRO A 91 3.62 -3.41 16.13
CA PRO A 91 3.05 -4.48 15.33
C PRO A 91 1.67 -4.88 15.82
N LEU A 92 0.75 -5.10 14.89
CA LEU A 92 -0.58 -5.63 15.15
C LEU A 92 -0.93 -6.66 14.07
N ARG A 93 -1.05 -7.93 14.46
CA ARG A 93 -1.42 -8.99 13.54
C ARG A 93 -2.92 -8.98 13.27
N ALA A 94 -3.30 -8.45 12.11
CA ALA A 94 -4.69 -8.43 11.63
C ALA A 94 -4.73 -8.19 10.12
N SER A 95 -5.81 -8.57 9.48
CA SER A 95 -6.14 -8.15 8.11
C SER A 95 -6.83 -6.78 8.09
N ALA A 96 -6.92 -6.16 6.93
CA ALA A 96 -7.67 -4.93 6.75
C ALA A 96 -9.16 -5.10 7.10
N GLU A 97 -9.72 -6.28 6.80
CA GLU A 97 -11.11 -6.63 7.11
C GLU A 97 -11.34 -6.74 8.62
N GLU A 98 -10.44 -7.40 9.36
CA GLU A 98 -10.53 -7.55 10.82
C GLU A 98 -10.43 -6.22 11.56
N ILE A 99 -9.65 -5.27 11.02
CA ILE A 99 -9.63 -3.90 11.53
C ILE A 99 -10.92 -3.17 11.17
N ALA A 100 -11.39 -3.29 9.92
CA ALA A 100 -12.57 -2.60 9.43
C ALA A 100 -13.87 -3.00 10.15
N ASP A 101 -14.01 -4.27 10.50
CA ASP A 101 -15.16 -4.81 11.25
C ASP A 101 -14.95 -4.79 12.78
N GLN A 102 -13.78 -4.33 13.24
CA GLN A 102 -13.38 -4.23 14.64
C GLN A 102 -13.32 -5.59 15.38
N THR A 103 -13.19 -6.71 14.67
CA THR A 103 -12.91 -8.01 15.27
C THR A 103 -11.57 -7.99 16.00
N VAL A 104 -10.60 -7.24 15.47
CA VAL A 104 -9.36 -6.89 16.15
C VAL A 104 -9.40 -5.39 16.49
N PRO A 105 -9.58 -5.03 17.78
CA PRO A 105 -9.70 -3.64 18.19
C PRO A 105 -8.35 -2.92 18.08
N LEU A 106 -8.39 -1.65 17.68
CA LEU A 106 -7.24 -0.75 17.72
C LEU A 106 -7.04 -0.20 19.14
N PRO A 107 -5.80 0.18 19.54
CA PRO A 107 -5.54 0.83 20.83
C PRO A 107 -6.07 2.27 20.91
N TYR A 108 -6.59 2.80 19.82
CA TYR A 108 -7.18 4.15 19.70
C TYR A 108 -8.63 4.04 19.23
N GLU A 109 -9.52 4.88 19.77
CA GLU A 109 -10.91 4.98 19.28
C GLU A 109 -10.97 5.50 17.84
N GLN A 110 -10.08 6.43 17.51
CA GLN A 110 -9.96 7.05 16.20
C GLN A 110 -8.50 7.26 15.83
N LEU A 111 -8.24 7.23 14.53
CA LEU A 111 -6.95 7.50 13.91
C LEU A 111 -6.99 8.82 13.15
N ASP A 112 -5.90 9.55 13.17
CA ASP A 112 -5.78 10.81 12.43
C ASP A 112 -5.38 10.55 10.97
N ALA A 113 -4.60 9.48 10.71
CA ALA A 113 -4.33 9.04 9.35
C ALA A 113 -4.07 7.53 9.27
N MET A 114 -4.48 6.95 8.14
CA MET A 114 -4.19 5.58 7.74
C MET A 114 -3.72 5.55 6.29
N TRP A 115 -2.89 4.56 5.95
CA TRP A 115 -2.58 4.28 4.56
C TRP A 115 -2.54 2.78 4.27
N LEU A 116 -2.84 2.43 3.02
CA LEU A 116 -2.64 1.13 2.41
C LEU A 116 -1.68 1.34 1.23
N LYS A 117 -0.45 0.83 1.33
CA LYS A 117 0.50 0.91 0.22
C LYS A 117 0.69 -0.47 -0.41
N GLU A 118 0.25 -0.63 -1.66
CA GLU A 118 0.32 -1.91 -2.40
C GLU A 118 -0.29 -3.10 -1.64
N SER A 119 -1.36 -2.87 -0.87
CA SER A 119 -2.05 -3.90 -0.09
C SER A 119 -3.54 -4.05 -0.42
N VAL A 120 -4.17 -3.04 -1.02
CA VAL A 120 -5.62 -3.05 -1.29
C VAL A 120 -6.07 -4.17 -2.25
N HIS A 121 -5.21 -4.61 -3.16
CA HIS A 121 -5.49 -5.71 -4.09
C HIS A 121 -5.52 -7.10 -3.43
N HIS A 122 -5.13 -7.18 -2.16
CA HIS A 122 -5.25 -8.39 -1.33
C HIS A 122 -6.55 -8.43 -0.52
N VAL A 123 -7.24 -7.30 -0.40
CA VAL A 123 -8.52 -7.19 0.31
C VAL A 123 -9.60 -7.88 -0.50
N THR A 124 -10.37 -8.77 0.13
CA THR A 124 -11.40 -9.59 -0.55
C THR A 124 -12.58 -8.75 -1.00
N ASP A 125 -13.04 -7.83 -0.14
CA ASP A 125 -14.11 -6.85 -0.41
C ASP A 125 -13.61 -5.45 -0.06
N PRO A 126 -12.94 -4.75 -1.01
CA PRO A 126 -12.41 -3.41 -0.77
C PRO A 126 -13.49 -2.39 -0.39
N ALA A 127 -14.71 -2.50 -0.93
CA ALA A 127 -15.79 -1.56 -0.63
C ALA A 127 -16.17 -1.62 0.86
N THR A 128 -16.40 -2.84 1.38
CA THR A 128 -16.74 -3.05 2.79
C THR A 128 -15.57 -2.68 3.71
N ALA A 129 -14.35 -3.11 3.37
CA ALA A 129 -13.18 -2.84 4.19
C ALA A 129 -12.87 -1.33 4.28
N LEU A 130 -12.85 -0.62 3.14
CA LEU A 130 -12.61 0.83 3.12
C LEU A 130 -13.71 1.62 3.86
N THR A 131 -14.97 1.15 3.78
CA THR A 131 -16.07 1.74 4.55
C THR A 131 -15.85 1.55 6.06
N GLY A 132 -15.42 0.39 6.51
CA GLY A 132 -15.11 0.12 7.90
C GLY A 132 -13.93 0.96 8.40
N LEU A 133 -12.83 1.01 7.63
CA LEU A 133 -11.67 1.84 7.94
C LEU A 133 -12.01 3.33 8.02
N ALA A 134 -12.85 3.84 7.09
CA ALA A 134 -13.28 5.24 7.10
C ALA A 134 -13.97 5.64 8.41
N ARG A 135 -14.69 4.73 9.06
CA ARG A 135 -15.37 4.98 10.35
C ARG A 135 -14.39 5.19 11.50
N LEU A 136 -13.17 4.64 11.38
CA LEU A 136 -12.12 4.74 12.38
C LEU A 136 -11.32 6.05 12.29
N LEU A 137 -11.54 6.87 11.25
CA LEU A 137 -10.89 8.17 11.12
C LEU A 137 -11.48 9.19 12.12
N ALA A 138 -10.62 10.01 12.69
CA ALA A 138 -11.04 11.22 13.39
C ALA A 138 -11.63 12.23 12.40
N PRO A 139 -12.43 13.24 12.85
CA PRO A 139 -12.78 14.39 12.03
C PRO A 139 -11.52 15.04 11.42
N GLY A 140 -11.54 15.34 10.13
CA GLY A 140 -10.38 15.82 9.38
C GLY A 140 -9.34 14.75 9.03
N GLY A 141 -9.50 13.54 9.55
CA GLY A 141 -8.56 12.44 9.33
C GLY A 141 -8.55 11.93 7.88
N GLY A 142 -7.42 11.34 7.47
CA GLY A 142 -7.17 10.88 6.10
C GLY A 142 -6.94 9.38 5.96
N LEU A 143 -7.49 8.78 4.91
CA LEU A 143 -7.22 7.41 4.46
C LEU A 143 -6.63 7.47 3.04
N LEU A 144 -5.38 7.03 2.89
CA LEU A 144 -4.69 6.99 1.61
C LEU A 144 -4.56 5.54 1.12
N VAL A 145 -4.98 5.28 -0.11
CA VAL A 145 -4.62 4.06 -0.84
C VAL A 145 -3.59 4.43 -1.90
N ALA A 146 -2.34 4.00 -1.71
CA ALA A 146 -1.24 4.16 -2.66
C ALA A 146 -1.04 2.84 -3.39
N MET A 147 -1.30 2.82 -4.70
CA MET A 147 -1.30 1.59 -5.50
C MET A 147 -0.79 1.85 -6.91
N LEU A 148 -0.26 0.82 -7.55
CA LEU A 148 0.05 0.90 -8.97
C LEU A 148 -1.24 1.06 -9.79
N PRO A 149 -1.23 1.81 -10.91
CA PRO A 149 -2.38 1.92 -11.82
C PRO A 149 -2.64 0.59 -12.55
N THR A 150 -3.74 0.49 -13.27
CA THR A 150 -4.09 -0.70 -14.07
C THR A 150 -3.11 -0.99 -15.18
N THR A 151 -2.44 0.03 -15.72
CA THR A 151 -1.38 -0.09 -16.73
C THR A 151 -0.07 0.42 -16.18
N ILE A 152 1.00 -0.33 -16.37
CA ILE A 152 2.35 -0.01 -15.87
C ILE A 152 3.37 -0.08 -17.02
N ASP A 153 4.40 0.77 -16.94
CA ASP A 153 5.50 0.83 -17.92
C ASP A 153 6.70 -0.05 -17.51
N TYR A 154 6.44 -1.07 -16.70
CA TYR A 154 7.49 -1.97 -16.25
C TYR A 154 8.01 -2.85 -17.38
N PRO A 155 9.32 -3.11 -17.43
CA PRO A 155 9.91 -3.98 -18.46
C PRO A 155 9.61 -5.46 -18.19
N LEU A 156 8.33 -5.82 -18.23
CA LEU A 156 7.83 -7.18 -18.12
C LEU A 156 7.53 -7.75 -19.54
N PHE A 157 7.36 -9.05 -19.62
CA PHE A 157 6.91 -9.72 -20.84
C PHE A 157 5.41 -9.48 -21.08
N ALA A 158 4.99 -9.54 -22.34
CA ALA A 158 3.66 -9.09 -22.77
C ALA A 158 2.50 -9.74 -22.01
N GLU A 159 2.57 -11.07 -21.80
CA GLU A 159 1.51 -11.79 -21.10
C GLU A 159 1.43 -11.40 -19.62
N ALA A 160 2.56 -11.04 -18.98
CA ALA A 160 2.55 -10.57 -17.59
C ALA A 160 1.90 -9.19 -17.48
N LEU A 161 2.19 -8.27 -18.41
CA LEU A 161 1.54 -6.95 -18.44
C LEU A 161 0.03 -7.07 -18.66
N LYS A 162 -0.39 -7.93 -19.60
CA LYS A 162 -1.80 -8.18 -19.86
C LYS A 162 -2.52 -8.76 -18.63
N ARG A 163 -1.93 -9.78 -18.00
CA ARG A 163 -2.51 -10.42 -16.80
C ARG A 163 -2.53 -9.48 -15.60
N TYR A 164 -1.53 -8.62 -15.50
CA TYR A 164 -1.50 -7.56 -14.50
C TYR A 164 -2.69 -6.60 -14.67
N GLU A 165 -2.92 -6.10 -15.89
CA GLU A 165 -4.04 -5.21 -16.21
C GLU A 165 -5.40 -5.84 -15.88
N GLU A 166 -5.56 -7.14 -16.13
CA GLU A 166 -6.80 -7.89 -15.83
C GLU A 166 -7.04 -8.08 -14.31
N LEU A 167 -5.98 -8.12 -13.50
CA LEU A 167 -6.05 -8.42 -12.07
C LEU A 167 -5.99 -7.19 -11.18
N GLN A 168 -5.40 -6.09 -11.67
CA GLN A 168 -5.18 -4.88 -10.87
C GLN A 168 -6.49 -4.11 -10.68
N PRO A 169 -6.88 -3.78 -9.43
CA PRO A 169 -8.02 -2.91 -9.19
C PRO A 169 -7.86 -1.54 -9.87
N ASP A 170 -8.95 -1.02 -10.42
CA ASP A 170 -8.96 0.34 -10.98
C ASP A 170 -8.95 1.38 -9.85
N PRO A 171 -7.94 2.28 -9.77
CA PRO A 171 -7.89 3.35 -8.78
C PRO A 171 -9.14 4.23 -8.75
N ALA A 172 -9.83 4.42 -9.88
CA ALA A 172 -11.07 5.16 -9.93
C ALA A 172 -12.23 4.42 -9.22
N VAL A 173 -12.20 3.08 -9.19
CA VAL A 173 -13.15 2.29 -8.38
C VAL A 173 -12.85 2.47 -6.90
N ILE A 174 -11.59 2.45 -6.50
CA ILE A 174 -11.18 2.71 -5.11
C ILE A 174 -11.60 4.11 -4.67
N ALA A 175 -11.44 5.13 -5.53
CA ALA A 175 -11.91 6.49 -5.24
C ALA A 175 -13.44 6.54 -5.02
N ARG A 176 -14.22 5.82 -5.82
CA ARG A 176 -15.67 5.69 -5.60
C ARG A 176 -15.98 5.02 -4.27
N HIS A 177 -15.29 3.93 -3.90
CA HIS A 177 -15.51 3.28 -2.61
C HIS A 177 -15.25 4.21 -1.43
N LEU A 178 -14.19 5.04 -1.50
CA LEU A 178 -13.93 6.05 -0.46
C LEU A 178 -15.03 7.14 -0.42
N ALA A 179 -15.51 7.58 -1.58
CA ALA A 179 -16.62 8.53 -1.65
C ALA A 179 -17.94 7.94 -1.10
N ASP A 180 -18.25 6.69 -1.45
CA ASP A 180 -19.42 5.95 -0.95
C ASP A 180 -19.34 5.70 0.57
N ALA A 181 -18.11 5.61 1.11
CA ALA A 181 -17.85 5.55 2.55
C ALA A 181 -18.02 6.90 3.27
N GLY A 182 -18.40 7.96 2.56
CA GLY A 182 -18.63 9.29 3.10
C GLY A 182 -17.38 10.17 3.23
N LEU A 183 -16.30 9.83 2.56
CA LEU A 183 -15.08 10.63 2.53
C LEU A 183 -15.06 11.53 1.28
N ARG A 184 -14.44 12.70 1.40
CA ARG A 184 -14.08 13.50 0.23
C ARG A 184 -12.89 12.87 -0.45
N ALA A 185 -13.14 12.21 -1.58
CA ALA A 185 -12.15 11.40 -2.30
C ALA A 185 -11.47 12.20 -3.42
N GLU A 186 -10.15 12.04 -3.55
CA GLU A 186 -9.32 12.60 -4.61
C GLU A 186 -8.38 11.52 -5.15
N LEU A 187 -8.23 11.44 -6.48
CA LEU A 187 -7.28 10.58 -7.16
C LEU A 187 -6.20 11.44 -7.82
N THR A 188 -4.96 11.22 -7.43
CA THR A 188 -3.78 11.85 -8.03
C THR A 188 -2.76 10.80 -8.44
N PHE A 189 -1.74 11.21 -9.20
CA PHE A 189 -0.64 10.32 -9.59
C PHE A 189 0.68 10.95 -9.19
N VAL A 190 1.57 10.10 -8.66
CA VAL A 190 2.96 10.46 -8.39
C VAL A 190 3.87 9.50 -9.15
N GLU A 191 5.06 9.95 -9.51
CA GLU A 191 5.97 9.19 -10.35
C GLU A 191 7.40 9.31 -9.84
N HIS A 192 8.13 8.21 -9.89
CA HIS A 192 9.54 8.13 -9.58
C HIS A 192 10.26 7.38 -10.70
N GLU A 193 11.37 7.96 -11.24
CA GLU A 193 12.17 7.24 -12.23
C GLU A 193 13.00 6.16 -11.54
N LEU A 194 12.76 4.90 -11.90
CA LEU A 194 13.58 3.78 -11.46
C LEU A 194 14.72 3.52 -12.44
N ARG A 195 15.92 3.31 -11.87
CA ARG A 195 17.10 2.82 -12.57
C ARG A 195 17.58 1.55 -11.89
N LEU A 196 17.54 0.44 -12.61
CA LEU A 196 17.89 -0.85 -12.07
C LEU A 196 18.90 -1.54 -13.00
N ASP A 197 19.95 -2.11 -12.41
CA ASP A 197 20.84 -3.02 -13.11
C ASP A 197 20.03 -4.14 -13.75
N ARG A 198 20.37 -4.50 -14.98
CA ARG A 198 19.62 -5.47 -15.77
C ARG A 198 19.54 -6.84 -15.10
N GLU A 199 20.66 -7.38 -14.63
CA GLU A 199 20.67 -8.71 -14.06
C GLU A 199 19.97 -8.73 -12.69
N ARG A 200 20.09 -7.65 -11.91
CA ARG A 200 19.30 -7.47 -10.69
C ARG A 200 17.81 -7.51 -10.99
N TYR A 201 17.32 -6.73 -11.96
CA TYR A 201 15.91 -6.71 -12.33
C TYR A 201 15.40 -8.07 -12.82
N LEU A 202 16.16 -8.75 -13.69
CA LEU A 202 15.81 -10.09 -14.16
C LEU A 202 15.81 -11.12 -13.01
N SER A 203 16.65 -10.94 -12.00
CA SER A 203 16.63 -11.75 -10.79
C SER A 203 15.37 -11.51 -9.96
N MET A 204 14.93 -10.26 -9.84
CA MET A 204 13.66 -9.90 -9.19
C MET A 204 12.47 -10.56 -9.92
N VAL A 205 12.42 -10.48 -11.25
CA VAL A 205 11.39 -11.16 -12.06
C VAL A 205 11.41 -12.66 -11.81
N ARG A 206 12.60 -13.29 -11.80
CA ARG A 206 12.77 -14.72 -11.53
C ARG A 206 12.29 -15.10 -10.12
N SER A 207 12.50 -14.25 -9.13
CA SER A 207 12.00 -14.45 -7.76
C SER A 207 10.52 -14.14 -7.60
N ARG A 208 9.82 -13.78 -8.68
CA ARG A 208 8.38 -13.45 -8.67
C ARG A 208 8.05 -12.29 -7.72
N TYR A 209 8.85 -11.21 -7.78
CA TYR A 209 8.71 -10.08 -6.87
C TYR A 209 7.32 -9.41 -6.91
N MET A 210 6.61 -9.45 -8.04
CA MET A 210 5.21 -9.04 -8.15
C MET A 210 4.29 -10.27 -8.04
N SER A 211 3.16 -10.13 -7.35
CA SER A 211 2.17 -11.21 -7.15
C SER A 211 1.65 -11.80 -8.46
N VAL A 212 1.49 -10.98 -9.51
CA VAL A 212 1.10 -11.46 -10.85
C VAL A 212 2.08 -12.50 -11.41
N LEU A 213 3.37 -12.37 -11.13
CA LEU A 213 4.38 -13.33 -11.61
C LEU A 213 4.23 -14.72 -10.98
N SER A 214 3.58 -14.81 -9.83
CA SER A 214 3.27 -16.09 -9.18
C SER A 214 2.20 -16.90 -9.90
N THR A 215 1.47 -16.29 -10.83
CA THR A 215 0.44 -16.95 -11.64
C THR A 215 1.02 -17.73 -12.83
N PHE A 216 2.32 -17.60 -13.13
CA PHE A 216 3.00 -18.27 -14.23
C PHE A 216 3.73 -19.53 -13.75
N SER A 217 3.82 -20.55 -14.60
CA SER A 217 4.71 -21.70 -14.37
C SER A 217 6.17 -21.28 -14.50
N ASP A 218 7.09 -22.15 -14.07
CA ASP A 218 8.53 -21.90 -14.21
C ASP A 218 8.96 -21.81 -15.67
N GLU A 219 8.33 -22.59 -16.56
CA GLU A 219 8.59 -22.57 -18.01
C GLU A 219 8.11 -21.26 -18.65
N GLU A 220 6.88 -20.83 -18.33
CA GLU A 220 6.34 -19.55 -18.81
C GLU A 220 7.17 -18.37 -18.33
N LEU A 221 7.59 -18.38 -17.05
CA LEU A 221 8.41 -17.32 -16.48
C LEU A 221 9.79 -17.27 -17.13
N HIS A 222 10.40 -18.44 -17.40
CA HIS A 222 11.68 -18.52 -18.10
C HIS A 222 11.56 -17.93 -19.52
N ALA A 223 10.55 -18.34 -20.30
CA ALA A 223 10.29 -17.80 -21.63
C ALA A 223 10.06 -16.26 -21.59
N GLY A 224 9.30 -15.79 -20.60
CA GLY A 224 9.08 -14.37 -20.38
C GLY A 224 10.36 -13.58 -20.06
N ILE A 225 11.27 -14.15 -19.28
CA ILE A 225 12.59 -13.53 -19.00
C ILE A 225 13.43 -13.43 -20.29
N GLU A 226 13.40 -14.43 -21.15
CA GLU A 226 14.10 -14.37 -22.44
C GLU A 226 13.44 -13.33 -23.39
N GLU A 227 12.12 -13.15 -23.36
CA GLU A 227 11.43 -12.06 -24.06
C GLU A 227 11.91 -10.69 -23.57
N ILE A 228 11.97 -10.48 -22.23
CA ILE A 228 12.50 -9.24 -21.65
C ILE A 228 13.94 -8.99 -22.10
N ARG A 229 14.79 -10.01 -22.07
CA ARG A 229 16.18 -9.92 -22.52
C ARG A 229 16.33 -9.50 -23.97
N ALA A 230 15.51 -10.05 -24.84
CA ALA A 230 15.51 -9.71 -26.27
C ALA A 230 15.00 -8.30 -26.55
N ARG A 231 13.95 -7.88 -25.82
CA ARG A 231 13.32 -6.56 -26.00
C ARG A 231 14.17 -5.42 -25.45
N TYR A 232 14.91 -5.67 -24.37
CA TYR A 232 15.69 -4.65 -23.65
C TYR A 232 17.17 -5.09 -23.56
N PRO A 233 17.98 -4.86 -24.60
CA PRO A 233 19.37 -5.35 -24.65
C PRO A 233 20.37 -4.52 -23.84
N GLY A 234 19.96 -3.35 -23.27
CA GLY A 234 20.82 -2.45 -22.50
C GLY A 234 21.29 -3.04 -21.16
N PRO A 235 22.31 -2.44 -20.52
CA PRO A 235 22.81 -2.87 -19.23
C PRO A 235 21.90 -2.48 -18.04
N GLU A 236 21.00 -1.53 -18.25
CA GLU A 236 20.09 -0.98 -17.26
C GLU A 236 18.66 -0.96 -17.79
N PHE A 237 17.70 -1.06 -16.87
CA PHE A 237 16.32 -0.68 -17.09
C PHE A 237 16.07 0.70 -16.49
N VAL A 238 15.48 1.59 -17.28
CA VAL A 238 15.03 2.92 -16.85
C VAL A 238 13.56 3.05 -17.21
N PHE A 239 12.71 3.21 -16.23
CA PHE A 239 11.26 3.29 -16.44
C PHE A 239 10.59 4.08 -15.30
N PRO A 240 9.43 4.71 -15.57
CA PRO A 240 8.67 5.39 -14.55
C PRO A 240 7.98 4.38 -13.64
N ASP A 241 8.14 4.55 -12.33
CA ASP A 241 7.33 3.88 -11.33
C ASP A 241 6.21 4.84 -10.89
N ARG A 242 5.04 4.67 -11.49
CA ARG A 242 3.90 5.54 -11.32
C ARG A 242 2.91 4.94 -10.35
N PHE A 243 2.54 5.71 -9.34
CA PHE A 243 1.53 5.32 -8.35
C PHE A 243 0.28 6.18 -8.44
N ALA A 244 -0.88 5.54 -8.34
CA ALA A 244 -2.15 6.18 -8.06
C ALA A 244 -2.27 6.38 -6.55
N PHE A 245 -2.48 7.62 -6.13
CA PHE A 245 -2.76 8.01 -4.75
C PHE A 245 -4.24 8.37 -4.64
N VAL A 246 -5.01 7.53 -3.97
CA VAL A 246 -6.44 7.73 -3.73
C VAL A 246 -6.60 8.16 -2.28
N LEU A 247 -6.77 9.46 -2.07
CA LEU A 247 -6.93 10.06 -0.74
C LEU A 247 -8.43 10.25 -0.45
N GLY A 248 -8.90 9.73 0.68
CA GLY A 248 -10.19 10.03 1.28
C GLY A 248 -10.01 10.81 2.56
N VAL A 249 -10.68 11.94 2.71
CA VAL A 249 -10.63 12.78 3.92
C VAL A 249 -12.01 12.84 4.55
N ARG A 250 -12.09 12.57 5.85
CA ARG A 250 -13.30 12.71 6.64
C ARG A 250 -13.55 14.19 6.92
N ASP A 251 -14.77 14.69 6.67
CA ASP A 251 -15.12 16.07 6.95
C ASP A 251 -15.04 16.39 8.44
N ASP A 252 -14.68 17.65 8.77
CA ASP A 252 -14.61 18.16 10.14
C ASP A 252 -15.98 18.39 10.80
N SER A 253 -17.09 18.16 10.10
CA SER A 253 -18.44 18.41 10.60
C SER A 253 -18.81 17.46 11.74
N THR A 254 -18.42 17.83 12.96
CA THR A 254 -19.19 17.50 14.14
C THR A 254 -20.55 18.18 13.97
N GLY A 255 -21.63 17.39 13.82
CA GLY A 255 -22.98 17.90 13.71
C GLY A 255 -23.34 18.89 14.81
N ALA A 256 -23.18 20.15 14.54
CA ALA A 256 -23.95 21.18 15.21
C ALA A 256 -25.38 21.09 14.64
N THR A 257 -26.20 20.23 15.23
CA THR A 257 -27.65 20.42 15.20
C THR A 257 -27.89 21.76 15.86
N GLU A 258 -28.00 22.82 15.04
CA GLU A 258 -28.70 24.01 15.46
C GLU A 258 -30.12 23.59 15.84
N SER A 259 -30.34 23.38 17.13
CA SER A 259 -31.66 23.43 17.72
C SER A 259 -32.14 24.85 17.59
N GLY A 260 -32.77 25.17 16.46
CA GLY A 260 -33.56 26.38 16.28
C GLY A 260 -34.68 26.41 17.31
N GLY A 261 -34.38 26.94 18.48
CA GLY A 261 -35.35 27.34 19.47
C GLY A 261 -36.07 28.59 18.97
N GLY A 262 -37.17 28.40 18.23
CA GLY A 262 -38.16 29.43 18.07
C GLY A 262 -38.88 29.64 19.39
N ALA A 263 -38.81 30.82 19.93
CA ALA A 263 -39.74 31.29 20.93
C ALA A 263 -39.96 32.80 20.76
N ARG A 264 -41.13 33.09 20.26
CA ARG A 264 -41.99 34.26 20.56
C ARG A 264 -41.34 35.63 20.82
#